data_25f9cfe33811f7716014f125b84bbe16
#
_entry.id   25f9cfe33811f7716014f125b84bbe16
#
_cell.length_a   1.000
_cell.length_b   1.000
_cell.length_c   1.000
_cell.angle_alpha   90.00
_cell.angle_beta   90.00
_cell.angle_gamma   90.00
#
_symmetry.space_group_name_H-M   'P 1'
#
loop_
_entity.id
_entity.type
_entity.pdbx_description
1 polymer ?
#
loop_
_entity_poly.entity_id
_entity_poly.type
_entity_poly.pdbx_seq_one_letter_code
_entity_poly.pdbx_strand_id
1 'polypeptide(L)'
;MAIIFAEVDDLGTYSKDQSYLQKHIQEVLNLDLVAVDAIRNANFKVVVDGVNSTGGIFIPALLKELNVECIELYCTPNGQFPHNPEPLKEHLTDISGLVVKEHADFGIVVDPDVDRLALVCEGGY
;
A
#
# COMPACT_ATOMS: atom_id res chain seq x y z
N MET A 1 -38.21 14.38 11.85
CA MET A 1 -37.03 15.21 12.25
C MET A 1 -36.60 15.99 11.02
N ALA A 2 -36.64 17.33 11.07
CA ALA A 2 -36.22 18.14 9.93
C ALA A 2 -34.69 18.13 9.85
N ILE A 3 -34.15 17.93 8.63
CA ILE A 3 -32.70 18.07 8.38
C ILE A 3 -32.42 19.58 8.34
N ILE A 4 -31.59 20.06 9.24
CA ILE A 4 -31.14 21.44 9.28
C ILE A 4 -29.74 21.48 8.65
N PHE A 5 -29.61 22.20 7.54
CA PHE A 5 -28.32 22.46 6.91
C PHE A 5 -27.69 23.71 7.53
N ALA A 6 -26.36 23.75 7.59
CA ALA A 6 -25.64 24.95 7.97
C ALA A 6 -25.76 26.03 6.88
N GLU A 7 -25.81 27.29 7.30
CA GLU A 7 -25.68 28.42 6.37
C GLU A 7 -24.25 28.45 5.80
N VAL A 8 -24.07 29.14 4.65
CA VAL A 8 -22.78 29.16 3.96
C VAL A 8 -21.64 29.72 4.82
N ASP A 9 -21.97 30.71 5.64
CA ASP A 9 -21.00 31.37 6.55
C ASP A 9 -20.67 30.51 7.80
N ASP A 10 -21.46 29.46 8.05
CA ASP A 10 -21.28 28.52 9.17
C ASP A 10 -20.62 27.20 8.73
N LEU A 11 -20.19 27.10 7.47
CA LEU A 11 -19.45 25.96 6.98
C LEU A 11 -18.06 25.92 7.63
N GLY A 12 -17.59 24.69 7.91
CA GLY A 12 -16.26 24.48 8.45
C GLY A 12 -15.14 24.91 7.50
N THR A 13 -13.92 24.92 8.01
CA THR A 13 -12.73 25.23 7.22
C THR A 13 -12.10 23.96 6.66
N TYR A 14 -11.49 24.09 5.48
CA TYR A 14 -10.67 23.04 4.88
C TYR A 14 -9.20 23.31 5.21
N SER A 15 -8.50 22.28 5.71
CA SER A 15 -7.05 22.32 5.86
C SER A 15 -6.43 21.05 5.28
N LYS A 16 -5.19 21.15 4.80
CA LYS A 16 -4.44 20.02 4.25
C LYS A 16 -3.19 19.80 5.11
N ASP A 17 -3.07 18.59 5.67
CA ASP A 17 -1.90 18.17 6.41
C ASP A 17 -1.28 16.95 5.70
N GLN A 18 -0.02 17.07 5.29
CA GLN A 18 0.74 16.02 4.60
C GLN A 18 1.73 15.29 5.53
N SER A 19 1.76 15.62 6.81
CA SER A 19 2.72 15.04 7.76
C SER A 19 2.38 13.61 8.19
N TYR A 20 1.12 13.19 8.05
CA TYR A 20 0.63 11.93 8.60
C TYR A 20 1.21 10.69 7.94
N LEU A 21 1.56 10.73 6.65
CA LEU A 21 2.22 9.60 5.99
C LEU A 21 3.52 9.24 6.71
N GLN A 22 4.41 10.21 6.88
CA GLN A 22 5.70 10.00 7.54
C GLN A 22 5.53 9.63 9.02
N LYS A 23 4.59 10.26 9.71
CA LYS A 23 4.28 9.94 11.10
C LYS A 23 3.84 8.48 11.24
N HIS A 24 2.92 8.02 10.40
CA HIS A 24 2.44 6.63 10.44
C HIS A 24 3.59 5.64 10.16
N ILE A 25 4.43 5.91 9.16
CA ILE A 25 5.60 5.09 8.87
C ILE A 25 6.50 4.98 10.12
N GLN A 26 6.81 6.09 10.78
CA GLN A 26 7.66 6.07 11.98
C GLN A 26 7.02 5.25 13.12
N GLU A 27 5.71 5.39 13.34
CA GLU A 27 5.01 4.60 14.36
C GLU A 27 5.07 3.09 14.04
N VAL A 28 4.93 2.70 12.77
CA VAL A 28 5.09 1.29 12.34
C VAL A 28 6.51 0.79 12.59
N LEU A 29 7.52 1.58 12.23
CA LEU A 29 8.93 1.21 12.43
C LEU A 29 9.32 1.11 13.92
N ASN A 30 8.62 1.82 14.80
CA ASN A 30 8.85 1.80 16.24
C ASN A 30 8.15 0.64 16.97
N LEU A 31 7.37 -0.18 16.28
CA LEU A 31 6.75 -1.36 16.91
C LEU A 31 7.80 -2.40 17.29
N ASP A 32 7.73 -2.92 18.50
CA ASP A 32 8.66 -3.94 19.02
C ASP A 32 8.72 -5.21 18.15
N LEU A 33 7.64 -5.49 17.40
CA LEU A 33 7.55 -6.64 16.51
C LEU A 33 8.24 -6.44 15.16
N VAL A 34 8.65 -5.21 14.83
CA VAL A 34 9.28 -4.88 13.55
C VAL A 34 10.79 -4.89 13.71
N ALA A 35 11.43 -5.94 13.21
CA ALA A 35 12.88 -6.08 13.24
C ALA A 35 13.55 -5.25 12.12
N VAL A 36 13.52 -3.91 12.25
CA VAL A 36 13.93 -2.95 11.21
C VAL A 36 15.31 -3.26 10.65
N ASP A 37 16.31 -3.47 11.52
CA ASP A 37 17.69 -3.72 11.08
C ASP A 37 17.84 -5.06 10.35
N ALA A 38 17.09 -6.08 10.78
CA ALA A 38 17.09 -7.38 10.10
C ALA A 38 16.49 -7.26 8.69
N ILE A 39 15.39 -6.53 8.55
CA ILE A 39 14.74 -6.29 7.25
C ILE A 39 15.68 -5.50 6.34
N ARG A 40 16.28 -4.40 6.83
CA ARG A 40 17.22 -3.57 6.06
C ARG A 40 18.42 -4.32 5.53
N ASN A 41 18.92 -5.30 6.30
CA ASN A 41 20.06 -6.11 5.95
C ASN A 41 19.72 -7.32 5.05
N ALA A 42 18.45 -7.66 4.92
CA ALA A 42 18.02 -8.81 4.11
C ALA A 42 18.07 -8.53 2.61
N ASN A 43 18.09 -7.25 2.20
CA ASN A 43 18.08 -6.81 0.80
C ASN A 43 16.91 -7.40 0.00
N PHE A 44 15.73 -7.41 0.58
CA PHE A 44 14.53 -7.91 -0.08
C PHE A 44 14.18 -7.09 -1.34
N LYS A 45 13.63 -7.81 -2.33
CA LYS A 45 13.02 -7.26 -3.53
C LYS A 45 11.55 -7.67 -3.56
N VAL A 46 10.65 -6.70 -3.59
CA VAL A 46 9.20 -6.90 -3.41
C VAL A 46 8.42 -6.23 -4.52
N VAL A 47 7.41 -6.93 -5.07
CA VAL A 47 6.41 -6.31 -5.95
C VAL A 47 5.22 -5.86 -5.11
N VAL A 48 4.75 -4.65 -5.32
CA VAL A 48 3.58 -4.09 -4.62
C VAL A 48 2.47 -3.78 -5.62
N ASP A 49 1.32 -4.39 -5.42
CA ASP A 49 0.09 -4.04 -6.12
C ASP A 49 -0.81 -3.21 -5.18
N GLY A 50 -0.90 -1.93 -5.46
CA GLY A 50 -1.69 -0.96 -4.71
C GLY A 50 -3.08 -0.70 -5.30
N VAL A 51 -3.48 -1.47 -6.31
CA VAL A 51 -4.78 -1.38 -7.04
C VAL A 51 -5.17 0.06 -7.43
N ASN A 52 -4.18 0.90 -7.72
CA ASN A 52 -4.32 2.33 -8.01
C ASN A 52 -5.07 3.11 -6.92
N SER A 53 -4.83 2.75 -5.66
CA SER A 53 -5.42 3.39 -4.49
C SER A 53 -4.37 3.76 -3.42
N THR A 54 -4.80 3.94 -2.20
CA THR A 54 -3.98 4.49 -1.09
C THR A 54 -2.78 3.62 -0.72
N GLY A 55 -2.88 2.30 -0.90
CA GLY A 55 -1.78 1.36 -0.70
C GLY A 55 -0.56 1.67 -1.56
N GLY A 56 -0.78 2.16 -2.79
CA GLY A 56 0.30 2.58 -3.69
C GLY A 56 1.08 3.81 -3.23
N ILE A 57 0.57 4.55 -2.25
CA ILE A 57 1.28 5.68 -1.62
C ILE A 57 2.07 5.19 -0.40
N PHE A 58 1.39 4.47 0.49
CA PHE A 58 1.94 4.12 1.80
C PHE A 58 2.99 3.01 1.71
N ILE A 59 2.69 1.90 1.01
CA ILE A 59 3.55 0.71 1.03
C ILE A 59 4.90 0.96 0.39
N PRO A 60 5.02 1.57 -0.81
CA PRO A 60 6.33 1.91 -1.37
C PRO A 60 7.14 2.86 -0.48
N ALA A 61 6.49 3.82 0.18
CA ALA A 61 7.15 4.73 1.10
C ALA A 61 7.69 4.00 2.35
N LEU A 62 6.93 3.07 2.93
CA LEU A 62 7.38 2.23 4.05
C LEU A 62 8.54 1.31 3.64
N LEU A 63 8.44 0.64 2.50
CA LEU A 63 9.49 -0.25 1.99
C LEU A 63 10.80 0.49 1.73
N LYS A 64 10.74 1.73 1.26
CA LYS A 64 11.91 2.61 1.09
C LYS A 64 12.62 2.87 2.43
N GLU A 65 11.89 3.14 3.51
CA GLU A 65 12.48 3.32 4.85
C GLU A 65 13.11 2.02 5.40
N LEU A 66 12.63 0.89 4.92
CA LEU A 66 13.16 -0.44 5.24
C LEU A 66 14.29 -0.91 4.32
N ASN A 67 14.77 -0.07 3.39
CA ASN A 67 15.79 -0.42 2.39
C ASN A 67 15.41 -1.65 1.55
N VAL A 68 14.12 -1.81 1.24
CA VAL A 68 13.59 -2.88 0.40
C VAL A 68 13.46 -2.36 -1.02
N GLU A 69 13.96 -3.10 -2.02
CA GLU A 69 13.73 -2.81 -3.43
C GLU A 69 12.25 -3.03 -3.76
N CYS A 70 11.55 -1.97 -4.15
CA CYS A 70 10.12 -1.99 -4.44
C CYS A 70 9.87 -1.87 -5.94
N ILE A 71 9.18 -2.86 -6.51
CA ILE A 71 8.63 -2.80 -7.88
C ILE A 71 7.15 -2.46 -7.76
N GLU A 72 6.79 -1.29 -8.24
CA GLU A 72 5.44 -0.77 -8.15
C GLU A 72 4.56 -1.31 -9.31
N LEU A 73 3.48 -1.98 -8.97
CA LEU A 73 2.41 -2.40 -9.87
C LEU A 73 1.12 -1.70 -9.43
N TYR A 74 0.49 -0.96 -10.33
CA TYR A 74 -0.78 -0.27 -10.03
C TYR A 74 -0.72 0.60 -8.77
N CYS A 75 0.33 1.40 -8.62
CA CYS A 75 0.55 2.29 -7.48
C CYS A 75 0.23 3.78 -7.78
N THR A 76 -0.45 4.08 -8.90
CA THR A 76 -0.91 5.45 -9.20
C THR A 76 -2.29 5.67 -8.58
N PRO A 77 -2.43 6.53 -7.54
CA PRO A 77 -3.66 6.63 -6.75
C PRO A 77 -4.76 7.45 -7.48
N ASN A 78 -5.20 6.96 -8.63
CA ASN A 78 -6.22 7.60 -9.47
C ASN A 78 -7.62 6.99 -9.29
N GLY A 79 -7.74 5.90 -8.50
CA GLY A 79 -9.00 5.21 -8.25
C GLY A 79 -9.54 4.38 -9.42
N GLN A 80 -8.75 4.23 -10.49
CA GLN A 80 -9.11 3.38 -11.63
C GLN A 80 -8.50 2.00 -11.43
N PHE A 81 -9.30 1.09 -10.88
CA PHE A 81 -8.85 -0.26 -10.54
C PHE A 81 -8.60 -1.09 -11.81
N PRO A 82 -7.38 -1.58 -12.04
CA PRO A 82 -7.02 -2.33 -13.24
C PRO A 82 -7.56 -3.76 -13.25
N HIS A 83 -7.88 -4.29 -12.08
CA HIS A 83 -8.53 -5.59 -11.87
C HIS A 83 -9.55 -5.49 -10.74
N ASN A 84 -10.27 -6.56 -10.45
CA ASN A 84 -11.15 -6.60 -9.27
C ASN A 84 -10.31 -6.31 -8.02
N PRO A 85 -10.67 -5.28 -7.21
CA PRO A 85 -9.83 -4.83 -6.10
C PRO A 85 -9.78 -5.81 -4.92
N GLU A 86 -10.61 -6.84 -4.93
CA GLU A 86 -10.54 -7.89 -3.91
C GLU A 86 -9.28 -8.75 -4.11
N PRO A 87 -8.38 -8.90 -3.10
CA PRO A 87 -7.12 -9.62 -3.26
C PRO A 87 -7.32 -11.14 -3.20
N LEU A 88 -8.18 -11.68 -4.06
CA LEU A 88 -8.43 -13.10 -4.24
C LEU A 88 -7.50 -13.68 -5.30
N LYS A 89 -7.12 -14.93 -5.16
CA LYS A 89 -6.18 -15.63 -6.05
C LYS A 89 -6.46 -15.43 -7.55
N GLU A 90 -7.72 -15.45 -7.94
CA GLU A 90 -8.16 -15.26 -9.34
C GLU A 90 -7.88 -13.86 -9.91
N HIS A 91 -7.66 -12.86 -9.04
CA HIS A 91 -7.39 -11.48 -9.42
C HIS A 91 -5.90 -11.11 -9.38
N LEU A 92 -5.03 -12.04 -8.96
CA LEU A 92 -3.61 -11.79 -8.71
C LEU A 92 -2.69 -12.21 -9.87
N THR A 93 -3.23 -12.40 -11.08
CA THR A 93 -2.47 -12.92 -12.23
C THR A 93 -1.29 -12.04 -12.60
N ASP A 94 -1.49 -10.71 -12.61
CA ASP A 94 -0.47 -9.76 -13.06
C ASP A 94 0.71 -9.69 -12.07
N ILE A 95 0.42 -9.59 -10.77
CA ILE A 95 1.47 -9.58 -9.74
C ILE A 95 2.19 -10.94 -9.68
N SER A 96 1.46 -12.06 -9.81
CA SER A 96 2.06 -13.40 -9.84
C SER A 96 3.07 -13.53 -10.97
N GLY A 97 2.71 -13.08 -12.17
CA GLY A 97 3.62 -13.04 -13.30
C GLY A 97 4.81 -12.12 -13.11
N LEU A 98 4.59 -10.96 -12.48
CA LEU A 98 5.63 -9.97 -12.26
C LEU A 98 6.64 -10.40 -11.18
N VAL A 99 6.19 -11.03 -10.09
CA VAL A 99 7.07 -11.59 -9.05
C VAL A 99 8.06 -12.58 -9.66
N VAL A 100 7.57 -13.51 -10.49
CA VAL A 100 8.42 -14.50 -11.16
C VAL A 100 9.37 -13.84 -12.16
N LYS A 101 8.86 -12.95 -13.00
CA LYS A 101 9.64 -12.25 -14.04
C LYS A 101 10.78 -11.43 -13.46
N GLU A 102 10.52 -10.72 -12.39
CA GLU A 102 11.49 -9.81 -11.75
C GLU A 102 12.37 -10.51 -10.72
N HIS A 103 12.16 -11.82 -10.49
CA HIS A 103 12.85 -12.58 -9.44
C HIS A 103 12.71 -11.92 -8.07
N ALA A 104 11.51 -11.44 -7.75
CA ALA A 104 11.22 -10.83 -6.46
C ALA A 104 11.05 -11.92 -5.38
N ASP A 105 11.39 -11.59 -4.14
CA ASP A 105 11.25 -12.51 -3.01
C ASP A 105 9.79 -12.82 -2.72
N PHE A 106 8.92 -11.80 -2.88
CA PHE A 106 7.46 -11.95 -2.76
C PHE A 106 6.72 -10.74 -3.32
N GLY A 107 5.40 -10.86 -3.41
CA GLY A 107 4.47 -9.79 -3.75
C GLY A 107 3.56 -9.42 -2.60
N ILE A 108 3.24 -8.14 -2.47
CA ILE A 108 2.27 -7.57 -1.53
C ILE A 108 1.10 -7.04 -2.35
N VAL A 109 -0.11 -7.49 -2.03
CA VAL A 109 -1.34 -6.99 -2.65
C VAL A 109 -2.27 -6.48 -1.56
N VAL A 110 -2.78 -5.27 -1.75
CA VAL A 110 -3.76 -4.66 -0.86
C VAL A 110 -4.99 -4.20 -1.62
N ASP A 111 -6.11 -4.17 -0.94
CA ASP A 111 -7.35 -3.59 -1.47
C ASP A 111 -7.37 -2.05 -1.33
N PRO A 112 -8.42 -1.36 -1.83
CA PRO A 112 -8.40 0.10 -1.94
C PRO A 112 -8.27 0.87 -0.63
N ASP A 113 -8.81 0.37 0.47
CA ASP A 113 -8.75 0.98 1.81
C ASP A 113 -7.75 0.31 2.75
N VAL A 114 -6.99 -0.69 2.21
CA VAL A 114 -5.82 -1.33 2.84
C VAL A 114 -6.17 -2.08 4.12
N ASP A 115 -7.39 -2.61 4.22
CA ASP A 115 -7.81 -3.45 5.34
C ASP A 115 -7.61 -4.95 5.05
N ARG A 116 -7.36 -5.33 3.79
CA ARG A 116 -7.06 -6.70 3.35
C ARG A 116 -5.70 -6.81 2.69
N LEU A 117 -5.01 -7.90 2.97
CA LEU A 117 -3.67 -8.20 2.47
C LEU A 117 -3.64 -9.61 1.88
N ALA A 118 -3.06 -9.74 0.69
CA ALA A 118 -2.59 -11.03 0.17
C ALA A 118 -1.09 -10.98 -0.10
N LEU A 119 -0.44 -12.13 0.03
CA LEU A 119 0.97 -12.31 -0.31
C LEU A 119 1.09 -13.29 -1.47
N VAL A 120 1.99 -12.98 -2.39
CA VAL A 120 2.36 -13.84 -3.51
C VAL A 120 3.81 -14.28 -3.28
N CYS A 121 4.05 -15.59 -3.18
CA CYS A 121 5.39 -16.10 -2.97
C CYS A 121 6.26 -15.98 -4.24
N GLU A 122 7.55 -16.24 -4.11
CA GLU A 122 8.56 -16.17 -5.20
C GLU A 122 8.20 -17.03 -6.43
N GLY A 123 7.41 -18.07 -6.25
CA GLY A 123 6.89 -18.93 -7.34
C GLY A 123 5.64 -18.39 -8.05
N GLY A 124 5.12 -17.24 -7.64
CA GLY A 124 3.91 -16.64 -8.24
C GLY A 124 2.59 -17.25 -7.76
N TYR A 125 2.54 -17.81 -6.57
CA TYR A 125 1.34 -18.45 -5.99
C TYR A 125 1.19 -18.18 -4.49
#